data_ffa68353a409d8ccf0f5370f3188eaa8
#
_entry.id   ffa68353a409d8ccf0f5370f3188eaa8
#
_cell.length_a   1.000
_cell.length_b   1.000
_cell.length_c   1.000
_cell.angle_alpha   90.00
_cell.angle_beta   90.00
_cell.angle_gamma   90.00
#
_symmetry.space_group_name_H-M   'P 1'
#
loop_
_entity.id
_entity.type
_entity.pdbx_description
1 polymer ?
#
loop_
_entity_poly.entity_id
_entity_poly.type
_entity_poly.pdbx_seq_one_letter_code
_entity_poly.pdbx_strand_id
1 'polypeptide(L)'
;MTMKAYWIAHVDVTDSQQYTEYTQRAPAAFVLFGGKFLARGGRSEALEGRATPQRTVIIEFESYEQAVACYHSPQYQNAMSHRQGAAKAEIVIVEGQP
;
A
#
# COMPACT_ATOMS: atom_id res chain seq x y z
N MET A 1 -22.39 -8.29 9.18
CA MET A 1 -22.00 -7.29 8.18
C MET A 1 -20.48 -7.15 8.18
N THR A 2 -19.86 -7.23 7.01
CA THR A 2 -18.41 -7.13 6.90
C THR A 2 -18.00 -5.67 6.79
N MET A 3 -17.08 -5.25 7.65
CA MET A 3 -16.52 -3.90 7.57
C MET A 3 -15.35 -3.91 6.59
N LYS A 4 -15.26 -2.85 5.79
CA LYS A 4 -14.14 -2.69 4.88
C LYS A 4 -12.86 -2.44 5.65
N ALA A 5 -11.74 -2.60 5.00
CA ALA A 5 -10.44 -2.32 5.60
C ALA A 5 -9.61 -1.47 4.65
N TYR A 6 -8.63 -0.77 5.22
CA TYR A 6 -7.81 0.16 4.46
C TYR A 6 -6.34 -0.13 4.68
N TRP A 7 -5.63 -0.23 3.59
CA TRP A 7 -4.18 -0.40 3.56
C TRP A 7 -3.61 0.99 3.32
N ILE A 8 -2.87 1.49 4.29
CA ILE A 8 -2.33 2.84 4.23
C ILE A 8 -0.81 2.74 4.18
N ALA A 9 -0.22 3.27 3.12
CA ALA A 9 1.22 3.22 2.91
C ALA A 9 1.79 4.62 2.82
N HIS A 10 2.85 4.87 3.60
CA HIS A 10 3.66 6.08 3.48
C HIS A 10 5.01 5.66 2.96
N VAL A 11 5.43 6.24 1.84
CA VAL A 11 6.60 5.77 1.10
C VAL A 11 7.53 6.93 0.77
N ASP A 12 8.82 6.73 1.02
CA ASP A 12 9.88 7.61 0.55
C ASP A 12 10.76 6.80 -0.40
N VAL A 13 10.79 7.20 -1.66
CA VAL A 13 11.52 6.49 -2.71
C VAL A 13 12.95 6.99 -2.75
N THR A 14 13.91 6.06 -2.71
CA THR A 14 15.34 6.40 -2.80
C THR A 14 15.93 6.01 -4.16
N ASP A 15 15.31 5.06 -4.86
CA ASP A 15 15.73 4.64 -6.19
C ASP A 15 14.48 4.48 -7.04
N SER A 16 14.14 5.53 -7.79
CA SER A 16 12.89 5.59 -8.53
C SER A 16 12.84 4.55 -9.67
N GLN A 17 13.96 4.25 -10.27
CA GLN A 17 14.02 3.27 -11.34
C GLN A 17 13.70 1.87 -10.82
N GLN A 18 14.32 1.50 -9.71
CA GLN A 18 14.08 0.21 -9.07
C GLN A 18 12.65 0.14 -8.51
N TYR A 19 12.16 1.25 -7.95
CA TYR A 19 10.81 1.32 -7.40
C TYR A 19 9.75 1.08 -8.48
N THR A 20 10.02 1.44 -9.72
CA THR A 20 9.11 1.20 -10.83
C THR A 20 8.82 -0.30 -11.00
N GLU A 21 9.80 -1.16 -10.71
CA GLU A 21 9.59 -2.61 -10.77
C GLU A 21 8.51 -3.04 -9.79
N TYR A 22 8.48 -2.43 -8.61
CA TYR A 22 7.44 -2.68 -7.63
C TYR A 22 6.07 -2.17 -8.13
N THR A 23 6.01 -0.94 -8.63
CA THR A 23 4.73 -0.34 -9.05
C THR A 23 4.12 -1.00 -10.27
N GLN A 24 4.92 -1.72 -11.04
CA GLN A 24 4.41 -2.49 -12.18
C GLN A 24 3.80 -3.83 -11.75
N ARG A 25 4.19 -4.36 -10.58
CA ARG A 25 3.77 -5.68 -10.12
C ARG A 25 2.71 -5.66 -9.02
N ALA A 26 2.82 -4.71 -8.10
CA ALA A 26 1.94 -4.67 -6.93
C ALA A 26 0.45 -4.52 -7.27
N PRO A 27 0.05 -3.70 -8.26
CA PRO A 27 -1.38 -3.53 -8.53
C PRO A 27 -2.10 -4.83 -8.86
N ALA A 28 -1.44 -5.77 -9.56
CA ALA A 28 -2.06 -7.05 -9.86
C ALA A 28 -2.39 -7.84 -8.61
N ALA A 29 -1.53 -7.77 -7.59
CA ALA A 29 -1.81 -8.43 -6.31
C ALA A 29 -3.00 -7.80 -5.61
N PHE A 30 -3.08 -6.47 -5.60
CA PHE A 30 -4.22 -5.78 -5.00
C PHE A 30 -5.53 -6.15 -5.67
N VAL A 31 -5.55 -6.14 -7.01
CA VAL A 31 -6.76 -6.51 -7.78
C VAL A 31 -7.17 -7.94 -7.48
N LEU A 32 -6.21 -8.86 -7.40
CA LEU A 32 -6.48 -10.27 -7.11
C LEU A 32 -7.23 -10.46 -5.80
N PHE A 33 -6.96 -9.61 -4.81
CA PHE A 33 -7.58 -9.68 -3.49
C PHE A 33 -8.71 -8.67 -3.32
N GLY A 34 -9.18 -8.08 -4.42
CA GLY A 34 -10.32 -7.17 -4.39
C GLY A 34 -10.00 -5.77 -3.90
N GLY A 35 -8.72 -5.39 -3.92
CA GLY A 35 -8.29 -4.07 -3.49
C GLY A 35 -8.65 -2.99 -4.51
N LYS A 36 -8.94 -1.81 -4.02
CA LYS A 36 -9.33 -0.67 -4.83
C LYS A 36 -8.55 0.55 -4.36
N PHE A 37 -7.80 1.18 -5.27
CA PHE A 37 -7.06 2.38 -4.92
C PHE A 37 -8.02 3.54 -4.64
N LEU A 38 -7.87 4.17 -3.48
CA LEU A 38 -8.60 5.38 -3.11
C LEU A 38 -7.70 6.60 -3.21
N ALA A 39 -6.42 6.44 -2.91
CA ALA A 39 -5.41 7.47 -3.09
C ALA A 39 -4.14 6.78 -3.56
N ARG A 40 -3.45 7.39 -4.50
CA ARG A 40 -2.28 6.74 -5.11
C ARG A 40 -1.21 7.77 -5.44
N GLY A 41 -0.58 8.31 -4.38
CA GLY A 41 0.52 9.25 -4.57
C GLY A 41 0.09 10.64 -4.98
N GLY A 42 -1.16 11.01 -4.69
CA GLY A 42 -1.63 12.36 -4.93
C GLY A 42 -1.04 13.35 -3.92
N ARG A 43 -1.40 14.61 -4.08
CA ARG A 43 -0.92 15.66 -3.22
C ARG A 43 -1.28 15.38 -1.76
N SER A 44 -0.32 15.50 -0.85
CA SER A 44 -0.53 15.26 0.58
C SER A 44 0.34 16.20 1.40
N GLU A 45 -0.05 16.39 2.65
CA GLU A 45 0.64 17.29 3.57
C GLU A 45 0.50 16.76 4.99
N ALA A 46 1.61 16.55 5.67
CA ALA A 46 1.57 16.18 7.08
C ALA A 46 1.42 17.45 7.91
N LEU A 47 0.34 17.52 8.68
CA LEU A 47 0.00 18.71 9.46
C LEU A 47 0.51 18.66 10.89
N GLU A 48 0.72 17.46 11.41
CA GLU A 48 1.25 17.25 12.76
C GLU A 48 2.02 15.95 12.79
N GLY A 49 3.01 15.91 13.66
CA GLY A 49 3.75 14.69 13.94
C GLY A 49 4.87 14.43 12.97
N ARG A 50 4.70 13.46 12.13
CA ARG A 50 5.74 13.02 11.19
C ARG A 50 5.93 13.99 10.03
N ALA A 51 7.09 13.93 9.39
CA ALA A 51 7.33 14.68 8.16
C ALA A 51 6.44 14.15 7.05
N THR A 52 6.12 15.03 6.08
CA THR A 52 5.31 14.62 4.93
C THR A 52 6.06 13.54 4.14
N PRO A 53 5.48 12.35 3.98
CA PRO A 53 6.11 11.34 3.14
C PRO A 53 6.06 11.78 1.68
N GLN A 54 6.99 11.25 0.89
CA GLN A 54 7.04 11.54 -0.53
C GLN A 54 5.76 11.11 -1.23
N ARG A 55 5.15 10.03 -0.73
CA ARG A 55 4.00 9.43 -1.38
C ARG A 55 3.14 8.71 -0.35
N THR A 56 1.81 8.91 -0.44
CA THR A 56 0.84 8.17 0.39
C THR A 56 -0.12 7.44 -0.52
N VAL A 57 -0.35 6.16 -0.22
CA VAL A 57 -1.26 5.30 -0.98
C VAL A 57 -2.29 4.72 -0.03
N ILE A 58 -3.56 4.74 -0.43
CA ILE A 58 -4.64 4.13 0.35
C ILE A 58 -5.40 3.18 -0.56
N ILE A 59 -5.55 1.93 -0.10
CA ILE A 59 -6.23 0.89 -0.83
C ILE A 59 -7.35 0.34 0.04
N GLU A 60 -8.56 0.26 -0.50
CA GLU A 60 -9.72 -0.30 0.19
C GLU A 60 -9.87 -1.77 -0.14
N PHE A 61 -10.11 -2.60 0.88
CA PHE A 61 -10.43 -4.02 0.72
C PHE A 61 -11.78 -4.29 1.34
N GLU A 62 -12.43 -5.38 0.93
CA GLU A 62 -13.76 -5.75 1.42
C GLU A 62 -13.75 -6.15 2.89
N SER A 63 -12.60 -6.63 3.41
CA SER A 63 -12.45 -7.02 4.80
C SER A 63 -11.01 -6.87 5.27
N TYR A 64 -10.85 -6.82 6.59
CA TYR A 64 -9.52 -6.79 7.20
C TYR A 64 -8.73 -8.04 6.84
N GLU A 65 -9.37 -9.21 6.94
CA GLU A 65 -8.73 -10.49 6.64
C GLU A 65 -8.24 -10.55 5.20
N GLN A 66 -9.02 -10.00 4.28
CA GLN A 66 -8.66 -9.98 2.87
C GLN A 66 -7.44 -9.09 2.61
N ALA A 67 -7.38 -7.94 3.27
CA ALA A 67 -6.24 -7.03 3.15
C ALA A 67 -4.96 -7.69 3.69
N VAL A 68 -5.06 -8.33 4.85
CA VAL A 68 -3.92 -9.02 5.46
C VAL A 68 -3.48 -10.20 4.58
N ALA A 69 -4.44 -10.95 4.04
CA ALA A 69 -4.13 -12.06 3.15
C ALA A 69 -3.38 -11.57 1.89
N CYS A 70 -3.76 -10.40 1.39
CA CYS A 70 -3.07 -9.81 0.24
C CYS A 70 -1.60 -9.54 0.57
N TYR A 71 -1.33 -8.96 1.73
CA TYR A 71 0.03 -8.64 2.13
C TYR A 71 0.90 -9.90 2.19
N HIS A 72 0.35 -10.98 2.75
CA HIS A 72 1.11 -12.24 2.92
C HIS A 72 1.07 -13.14 1.69
N SER A 73 0.37 -12.73 0.63
CA SER A 73 0.27 -13.55 -0.58
C SER A 73 1.61 -13.64 -1.31
N PRO A 74 1.87 -14.75 -2.01
CA PRO A 74 3.08 -14.85 -2.84
C PRO A 74 3.16 -13.74 -3.88
N GLN A 75 2.03 -13.33 -4.42
CA GLN A 75 1.95 -12.28 -5.43
C GLN A 75 2.46 -10.94 -4.89
N TYR A 76 1.97 -10.54 -3.71
CA TYR A 76 2.43 -9.28 -3.13
C TYR A 76 3.87 -9.40 -2.62
N GLN A 77 4.23 -10.51 -1.98
CA GLN A 77 5.59 -10.70 -1.48
C GLN A 77 6.61 -10.65 -2.61
N ASN A 78 6.26 -11.20 -3.76
CA ASN A 78 7.12 -11.11 -4.94
C ASN A 78 7.29 -9.65 -5.38
N ALA A 79 6.18 -8.90 -5.46
CA ALA A 79 6.23 -7.48 -5.82
C ALA A 79 7.09 -6.70 -4.81
N MET A 80 6.87 -6.97 -3.52
CA MET A 80 7.59 -6.28 -2.44
C MET A 80 9.10 -6.49 -2.53
N SER A 81 9.54 -7.67 -2.98
CA SER A 81 10.96 -7.95 -3.11
C SER A 81 11.66 -6.98 -4.06
N HIS A 82 10.94 -6.45 -5.04
CA HIS A 82 11.48 -5.46 -5.97
C HIS A 82 11.57 -4.06 -5.38
N ARG A 83 10.89 -3.82 -4.25
CA ARG A 83 10.93 -2.54 -3.56
C ARG A 83 12.07 -2.45 -2.54
N GLN A 84 12.58 -3.58 -2.07
CA GLN A 84 13.61 -3.60 -1.04
C GLN A 84 14.87 -2.89 -1.52
N GLY A 85 15.36 -1.95 -0.71
CA GLY A 85 16.51 -1.14 -1.07
C GLY A 85 16.19 0.05 -1.96
N ALA A 86 14.96 0.12 -2.50
CA ALA A 86 14.54 1.19 -3.42
C ALA A 86 13.65 2.23 -2.75
N ALA A 87 13.06 1.88 -1.60
CA ALA A 87 12.15 2.79 -0.91
C ALA A 87 12.03 2.38 0.54
N LYS A 88 11.70 3.37 1.37
CA LYS A 88 11.36 3.17 2.77
C LYS A 88 9.85 3.28 2.86
N ALA A 89 9.20 2.20 3.27
CA ALA A 89 7.74 2.13 3.32
C ALA A 89 7.26 1.79 4.72
N GLU A 90 6.21 2.47 5.14
CA GLU A 90 5.47 2.15 6.37
C GLU A 90 4.06 1.80 5.94
N ILE A 91 3.62 0.59 6.26
CA ILE A 91 2.33 0.07 5.82
C ILE A 91 1.53 -0.35 7.04
N VAL A 92 0.30 0.13 7.11
CA VAL A 92 -0.65 -0.21 8.18
C VAL A 92 -1.95 -0.63 7.53
N ILE A 93 -2.58 -1.66 8.06
CA ILE A 93 -3.92 -2.07 7.66
C ILE A 93 -4.83 -1.81 8.85
N VAL A 94 -5.91 -1.09 8.63
CA VAL A 94 -6.88 -0.77 9.67
C VAL A 94 -8.28 -1.12 9.21
N GLU A 95 -9.05 -1.74 10.11
CA GLU A 95 -10.44 -2.06 9.82
C GLU A 95 -11.27 -0.77 9.91
N GLY A 96 -12.19 -0.61 8.96
CA GLY A 96 -13.09 0.53 8.97
C GLY A 96 -14.15 0.42 10.04
N GLN A 97 -14.79 1.54 10.36
CA GLN A 97 -15.88 1.51 11.32
C GLN A 97 -17.14 0.93 10.67
N PRO A 98 -18.01 0.33 11.49
CA PRO A 98 -19.27 -0.23 10.99
C PRO A 98 -20.18 0.82 10.39
#